data_c3ba419e2c6e81a1a5c1155390e4f151
#
_entry.id   c3ba419e2c6e81a1a5c1155390e4f151
#
_cell.length_a   1.000
_cell.length_b   1.000
_cell.length_c   1.000
_cell.angle_alpha   90.00
_cell.angle_beta   90.00
_cell.angle_gamma   90.00
#
_symmetry.space_group_name_H-M   'P 1'
#
loop_
_entity.id
_entity.type
_entity.pdbx_description
1 polymer ?
#
loop_
_entity_poly.entity_id
_entity_poly.type
_entity_poly.pdbx_seq_one_letter_code
_entity_poly.pdbx_strand_id
1 'polypeptide(L)'
;NNKMKFRIEKDTMGEVQVPADKYWGAQTERSRNNFKIGPSASMPKEIIEGFAYLKKAAAYANCDLGVLPTEKRDAIAAVCDEILSGKLDDEFPLVIWQTGSGTQSNMNVNEVVANRAQVLKGLNIGEGEQFIKANDDVNKSQSSNDTFPTGMHIAAYKAVVEITIPGVEKLRD
;
A
#
# COMPACT_ATOMS: atom_id res chain seq x y z
N ASN A 1 -15.84 -27.14 -7.59
CA ASN A 1 -15.85 -26.56 -6.24
C ASN A 1 -14.48 -25.98 -5.93
N ASN A 2 -14.26 -24.75 -6.39
CA ASN A 2 -13.06 -24.00 -6.03
C ASN A 2 -13.25 -23.49 -4.60
N LYS A 3 -12.84 -24.27 -3.61
CA LYS A 3 -12.85 -23.81 -2.23
C LYS A 3 -11.84 -22.67 -2.13
N MET A 4 -12.33 -21.46 -1.86
CA MET A 4 -11.49 -20.30 -1.58
C MET A 4 -10.54 -20.66 -0.44
N LYS A 5 -9.22 -20.48 -0.68
CA LYS A 5 -8.19 -20.73 0.32
C LYS A 5 -7.96 -19.46 1.13
N PHE A 6 -7.77 -19.61 2.43
CA PHE A 6 -7.45 -18.53 3.35
C PHE A 6 -6.11 -18.80 4.01
N ARG A 7 -5.41 -17.73 4.36
CA ARG A 7 -4.29 -17.76 5.30
C ARG A 7 -4.70 -17.07 6.58
N ILE A 8 -4.06 -17.40 7.68
CA ILE A 8 -4.30 -16.73 8.96
C ILE A 8 -3.19 -15.69 9.15
N GLU A 9 -3.60 -14.43 9.36
CA GLU A 9 -2.72 -13.36 9.76
C GLU A 9 -3.11 -12.86 11.14
N LYS A 10 -2.17 -12.27 11.85
CA LYS A 10 -2.35 -11.82 13.22
C LYS A 10 -1.97 -10.35 13.36
N ASP A 11 -2.81 -9.60 14.02
CA ASP A 11 -2.53 -8.23 14.46
C ASP A 11 -2.73 -8.11 15.97
N THR A 12 -2.70 -6.90 16.51
CA THR A 12 -2.89 -6.65 17.94
C THR A 12 -4.27 -7.06 18.46
N MET A 13 -5.26 -7.21 17.58
CA MET A 13 -6.62 -7.61 17.92
C MET A 13 -6.84 -9.13 17.84
N GLY A 14 -5.84 -9.89 17.41
CA GLY A 14 -5.90 -11.35 17.27
C GLY A 14 -5.79 -11.83 15.84
N GLU A 15 -6.23 -13.06 15.62
CA GLU A 15 -6.16 -13.72 14.31
C GLU A 15 -7.33 -13.31 13.40
N VAL A 16 -7.05 -13.24 12.09
CA VAL A 16 -8.05 -12.99 11.06
C VAL A 16 -7.72 -13.82 9.83
N GLN A 17 -8.75 -14.33 9.17
CA GLN A 17 -8.61 -15.07 7.92
C GLN A 17 -8.57 -14.10 6.74
N VAL A 18 -7.49 -14.14 5.97
CA VAL A 18 -7.31 -13.33 4.77
C VAL A 18 -7.31 -14.23 3.54
N PRO A 19 -7.99 -13.88 2.44
CA PRO A 19 -7.91 -14.67 1.21
C PRO A 19 -6.45 -14.91 0.79
N ALA A 20 -6.11 -16.16 0.54
CA ALA A 20 -4.71 -16.56 0.32
C ALA A 20 -4.11 -15.98 -0.97
N ASP A 21 -4.94 -15.61 -1.94
CA ASP A 21 -4.55 -15.03 -3.22
C ASP A 21 -4.39 -13.50 -3.20
N LYS A 22 -4.63 -12.86 -2.03
CA LYS A 22 -4.57 -11.41 -1.88
C LYS A 22 -3.33 -10.97 -1.12
N TYR A 23 -2.83 -9.77 -1.44
CA TYR A 23 -1.65 -9.19 -0.79
C TYR A 23 -1.97 -8.34 0.42
N TRP A 24 -3.22 -7.87 0.57
CA TRP A 24 -3.58 -7.15 1.79
C TRP A 24 -3.48 -8.05 3.02
N GLY A 25 -3.41 -7.44 4.19
CA GLY A 25 -3.20 -8.15 5.45
C GLY A 25 -4.39 -8.05 6.41
N ALA A 26 -4.11 -8.32 7.69
CA ALA A 26 -5.10 -8.42 8.75
C ALA A 26 -5.91 -7.14 8.93
N GLN A 27 -5.28 -5.98 8.93
CA GLN A 27 -5.97 -4.71 9.19
C GLN A 27 -6.94 -4.36 8.06
N THR A 28 -6.53 -4.54 6.81
CA THR A 28 -7.40 -4.33 5.65
C THR A 28 -8.58 -5.30 5.66
N GLU A 29 -8.34 -6.57 5.97
CA GLU A 29 -9.42 -7.56 6.04
C GLU A 29 -10.44 -7.24 7.13
N ARG A 30 -10.00 -6.77 8.30
CA ARG A 30 -10.91 -6.31 9.35
C ARG A 30 -11.76 -5.14 8.90
N SER A 31 -11.17 -4.14 8.25
CA SER A 31 -11.90 -3.00 7.71
C SER A 31 -12.90 -3.44 6.65
N ARG A 32 -12.51 -4.32 5.74
CA ARG A 32 -13.38 -4.87 4.71
C ARG A 32 -14.60 -5.60 5.30
N ASN A 33 -14.39 -6.36 6.37
CA ASN A 33 -15.45 -7.09 7.04
C ASN A 33 -16.39 -6.20 7.85
N ASN A 34 -15.87 -5.13 8.43
CA ASN A 34 -16.65 -4.18 9.23
C ASN A 34 -17.53 -3.27 8.39
N PHE A 35 -17.14 -2.98 7.15
CA PHE A 35 -17.80 -2.02 6.26
C PHE A 35 -18.30 -2.69 4.97
N LYS A 36 -19.16 -3.72 5.11
CA LYS A 36 -19.74 -4.46 3.99
C LYS A 36 -20.88 -3.76 3.27
N ILE A 37 -21.07 -2.45 3.46
CA ILE A 37 -22.22 -1.72 2.94
C ILE A 37 -21.90 -1.14 1.55
N GLY A 38 -22.62 -1.60 0.53
CA GLY A 38 -22.59 -1.08 -0.82
C GLY A 38 -21.78 -1.90 -1.82
N PRO A 39 -21.83 -1.56 -3.11
CA PRO A 39 -20.96 -2.18 -4.09
C PRO A 39 -19.51 -1.96 -3.69
N SER A 40 -18.68 -2.93 -3.94
CA SER A 40 -17.24 -2.87 -3.66
C SER A 40 -16.59 -1.76 -4.49
N ALA A 41 -16.85 -0.52 -4.11
CA ALA A 41 -16.18 0.62 -4.67
C ALA A 41 -14.77 0.64 -4.10
N SER A 42 -13.82 0.31 -4.92
CA SER A 42 -12.41 0.40 -4.60
C SER A 42 -12.01 1.85 -4.33
N MET A 43 -10.90 2.01 -3.62
CA MET A 43 -10.23 3.28 -3.47
C MET A 43 -9.96 3.93 -4.84
N PRO A 44 -10.20 5.24 -5.03
CA PRO A 44 -9.87 5.89 -6.30
C PRO A 44 -8.42 5.65 -6.71
N LYS A 45 -8.21 5.41 -7.99
CA LYS A 45 -6.89 5.08 -8.53
C LYS A 45 -5.85 6.17 -8.23
N GLU A 46 -6.24 7.43 -8.31
CA GLU A 46 -5.38 8.58 -8.04
C GLU A 46 -4.87 8.60 -6.60
N ILE A 47 -5.69 8.16 -5.65
CA ILE A 47 -5.30 8.05 -4.24
C ILE A 47 -4.30 6.91 -4.04
N ILE A 48 -4.54 5.76 -4.65
CA ILE A 48 -3.62 4.62 -4.61
C ILE A 48 -2.26 5.03 -5.19
N GLU A 49 -2.26 5.70 -6.33
CA GLU A 49 -1.04 6.20 -6.97
C GLU A 49 -0.32 7.21 -6.08
N GLY A 50 -1.06 8.13 -5.45
CA GLY A 50 -0.50 9.09 -4.51
C GLY A 50 0.22 8.41 -3.34
N PHE A 51 -0.39 7.37 -2.76
CA PHE A 51 0.26 6.58 -1.73
C PHE A 51 1.51 5.85 -2.26
N ALA A 52 1.46 5.30 -3.46
CA ALA A 52 2.60 4.60 -4.04
C ALA A 52 3.80 5.55 -4.23
N TYR A 53 3.58 6.76 -4.74
CA TYR A 53 4.63 7.78 -4.84
C TYR A 53 5.19 8.17 -3.47
N LEU A 54 4.31 8.38 -2.49
CA LEU A 54 4.70 8.74 -1.14
C LEU A 54 5.55 7.64 -0.48
N LYS A 55 5.12 6.38 -0.57
CA LYS A 55 5.85 5.25 0.01
C LYS A 55 7.19 5.04 -0.66
N LYS A 56 7.26 5.19 -1.98
CA LYS A 56 8.52 5.13 -2.71
C LYS A 56 9.48 6.25 -2.28
N ALA A 57 9.01 7.48 -2.22
CA ALA A 57 9.80 8.62 -1.78
C ALA A 57 10.29 8.44 -0.34
N ALA A 58 9.44 7.98 0.56
CA ALA A 58 9.79 7.72 1.95
C ALA A 58 10.86 6.62 2.08
N ALA A 59 10.78 5.56 1.27
CA ALA A 59 11.79 4.50 1.26
C ALA A 59 13.17 5.04 0.86
N TYR A 60 13.23 5.87 -0.17
CA TYR A 60 14.49 6.52 -0.57
C TYR A 60 15.02 7.46 0.50
N ALA A 61 14.17 8.29 1.08
CA ALA A 61 14.57 9.21 2.15
C ALA A 61 15.09 8.47 3.38
N ASN A 62 14.40 7.42 3.81
CA ASN A 62 14.82 6.61 4.95
C ASN A 62 16.13 5.84 4.68
N CYS A 63 16.36 5.41 3.45
CA CYS A 63 17.62 4.81 3.04
C CYS A 63 18.76 5.83 3.09
N ASP A 64 18.55 7.03 2.57
CA ASP A 64 19.54 8.12 2.61
C ASP A 64 19.91 8.52 4.05
N LEU A 65 18.94 8.47 4.97
CA LEU A 65 19.14 8.70 6.39
C LEU A 65 19.83 7.53 7.12
N GLY A 66 20.05 6.40 6.43
CA GLY A 66 20.68 5.22 7.00
C GLY A 66 19.79 4.38 7.91
N VAL A 67 18.47 4.61 7.92
CA VAL A 67 17.52 3.90 8.78
C VAL A 67 16.74 2.80 8.06
N LEU A 68 16.88 2.70 6.75
CA LEU A 68 16.30 1.63 5.93
C LEU A 68 17.37 1.03 5.03
N PRO A 69 17.64 -0.28 5.10
CA PRO A 69 18.62 -0.93 4.23
C PRO A 69 18.26 -0.79 2.74
N THR A 70 19.28 -0.71 1.90
CA THR A 70 19.14 -0.59 0.43
C THR A 70 18.27 -1.69 -0.16
N GLU A 71 18.42 -2.94 0.28
CA GLU A 71 17.63 -4.07 -0.20
C GLU A 71 16.12 -3.86 0.05
N LYS A 72 15.78 -3.36 1.23
CA LYS A 72 14.38 -3.07 1.58
C LYS A 72 13.84 -1.87 0.80
N ARG A 73 14.64 -0.82 0.64
CA ARG A 73 14.28 0.32 -0.21
C ARG A 73 13.94 -0.13 -1.63
N ASP A 74 14.79 -0.94 -2.23
CA ASP A 74 14.61 -1.40 -3.60
C ASP A 74 13.38 -2.30 -3.74
N ALA A 75 13.12 -3.15 -2.76
CA ALA A 75 11.93 -3.99 -2.74
C ALA A 75 10.64 -3.15 -2.62
N ILE A 76 10.60 -2.17 -1.73
CA ILE A 76 9.47 -1.26 -1.58
C ILE A 76 9.24 -0.47 -2.87
N ALA A 77 10.31 0.09 -3.45
CA ALA A 77 10.22 0.85 -4.70
C ALA A 77 9.69 0.00 -5.86
N ALA A 78 10.15 -1.24 -5.99
CA ALA A 78 9.68 -2.15 -7.04
C ALA A 78 8.18 -2.44 -6.92
N VAL A 79 7.67 -2.66 -5.71
CA VAL A 79 6.23 -2.87 -5.49
C VAL A 79 5.43 -1.60 -5.76
N CYS A 80 5.93 -0.44 -5.35
CA CYS A 80 5.29 0.85 -5.67
C CYS A 80 5.18 1.05 -7.20
N ASP A 81 6.20 0.68 -7.94
CA ASP A 81 6.16 0.73 -9.41
C ASP A 81 5.11 -0.23 -9.99
N GLU A 82 4.95 -1.42 -9.43
CA GLU A 82 3.87 -2.34 -9.81
C GLU A 82 2.48 -1.74 -9.51
N ILE A 83 2.31 -1.08 -8.38
CA ILE A 83 1.06 -0.38 -8.03
C ILE A 83 0.76 0.70 -9.08
N LEU A 84 1.76 1.51 -9.42
CA LEU A 84 1.62 2.58 -10.42
C LEU A 84 1.31 2.05 -11.82
N SER A 85 1.75 0.84 -12.15
CA SER A 85 1.44 0.18 -13.42
C SER A 85 0.01 -0.37 -13.54
N GLY A 86 -0.74 -0.39 -12.45
CA GLY A 86 -2.07 -0.98 -12.37
C GLY A 86 -2.11 -2.48 -12.09
N LYS A 87 -0.96 -3.13 -11.99
CA LYS A 87 -0.86 -4.58 -11.78
C LYS A 87 -1.52 -5.07 -10.49
N LEU A 88 -1.60 -4.21 -9.47
CA LEU A 88 -2.12 -4.54 -8.15
C LEU A 88 -3.46 -3.84 -7.83
N ASP A 89 -4.19 -3.37 -8.83
CA ASP A 89 -5.43 -2.60 -8.63
C ASP A 89 -6.50 -3.32 -7.82
N ASP A 90 -6.56 -4.66 -7.89
CA ASP A 90 -7.52 -5.48 -7.15
C ASP A 90 -7.18 -5.66 -5.66
N GLU A 91 -6.08 -5.09 -5.20
CA GLU A 91 -5.60 -5.23 -3.83
C GLU A 91 -6.06 -4.12 -2.88
N PHE A 92 -6.91 -3.19 -3.35
CA PHE A 92 -7.35 -2.02 -2.60
C PHE A 92 -8.87 -1.98 -2.47
N PRO A 93 -9.47 -2.86 -1.60
CA PRO A 93 -10.91 -3.04 -1.52
C PRO A 93 -11.62 -2.00 -0.65
N LEU A 94 -10.90 -1.10 0.01
CA LEU A 94 -11.47 -0.16 0.98
C LEU A 94 -12.03 1.08 0.29
N VAL A 95 -13.11 1.62 0.87
CA VAL A 95 -13.76 2.83 0.42
C VAL A 95 -13.41 3.97 1.40
N ILE A 96 -12.79 5.03 0.90
CA ILE A 96 -12.21 6.10 1.73
C ILE A 96 -13.24 6.75 2.65
N TRP A 97 -14.41 7.11 2.14
CA TRP A 97 -15.43 7.80 2.94
C TRP A 97 -16.09 6.94 4.02
N GLN A 98 -16.00 5.62 3.92
CA GLN A 98 -16.54 4.71 4.93
C GLN A 98 -15.64 4.58 6.14
N THR A 99 -14.36 4.80 5.98
CA THR A 99 -13.39 4.67 7.05
C THR A 99 -13.25 5.90 7.93
N GLY A 100 -13.74 7.04 7.45
CA GLY A 100 -13.67 8.32 8.17
C GLY A 100 -12.26 8.86 8.39
N SER A 101 -11.23 8.08 8.08
CA SER A 101 -9.82 8.49 8.20
C SER A 101 -8.96 7.83 7.12
N GLY A 102 -7.82 8.47 6.83
CA GLY A 102 -6.83 7.91 5.92
C GLY A 102 -6.00 6.75 6.48
N THR A 103 -6.12 6.48 7.76
CA THR A 103 -5.32 5.47 8.46
C THR A 103 -5.48 4.08 7.84
N GLN A 104 -6.73 3.65 7.61
CA GLN A 104 -7.00 2.33 7.05
C GLN A 104 -6.54 2.21 5.60
N SER A 105 -6.70 3.27 4.81
CA SER A 105 -6.20 3.31 3.43
C SER A 105 -4.68 3.27 3.38
N ASN A 106 -4.02 4.00 4.26
CA ASN A 106 -2.57 3.95 4.43
C ASN A 106 -2.09 2.55 4.79
N MET A 107 -2.75 1.90 5.74
CA MET A 107 -2.39 0.53 6.15
C MET A 107 -2.64 -0.49 5.05
N ASN A 108 -3.69 -0.32 4.25
CA ASN A 108 -3.92 -1.17 3.08
C ASN A 108 -2.72 -1.13 2.13
N VAL A 109 -2.24 0.05 1.79
CA VAL A 109 -1.05 0.19 0.93
C VAL A 109 0.19 -0.42 1.59
N ASN A 110 0.40 -0.16 2.87
CA ASN A 110 1.53 -0.73 3.62
C ASN A 110 1.52 -2.27 3.59
N GLU A 111 0.37 -2.87 3.82
CA GLU A 111 0.22 -4.33 3.84
C GLU A 111 0.45 -4.94 2.46
N VAL A 112 -0.10 -4.33 1.40
CA VAL A 112 0.10 -4.79 0.02
C VAL A 112 1.58 -4.71 -0.37
N VAL A 113 2.25 -3.61 -0.05
CA VAL A 113 3.67 -3.44 -0.34
C VAL A 113 4.50 -4.51 0.39
N ALA A 114 4.25 -4.71 1.68
CA ALA A 114 5.00 -5.67 2.48
C ALA A 114 4.82 -7.11 1.97
N ASN A 115 3.60 -7.53 1.71
CA ASN A 115 3.31 -8.91 1.30
C ASN A 115 3.73 -9.18 -0.15
N ARG A 116 3.55 -8.22 -1.06
CA ARG A 116 4.04 -8.38 -2.44
C ARG A 116 5.57 -8.45 -2.48
N ALA A 117 6.27 -7.66 -1.68
CA ALA A 117 7.73 -7.73 -1.56
C ALA A 117 8.19 -9.10 -1.04
N GLN A 118 7.46 -9.70 -0.11
CA GLN A 118 7.71 -11.05 0.39
C GLN A 118 7.71 -12.07 -0.76
N VAL A 119 6.69 -12.01 -1.61
CA VAL A 119 6.55 -12.91 -2.77
C VAL A 119 7.63 -12.66 -3.82
N LEU A 120 7.96 -11.40 -4.10
CA LEU A 120 9.01 -11.05 -5.06
C LEU A 120 10.38 -11.53 -4.61
N LYS A 121 10.61 -11.66 -3.32
CA LYS A 121 11.84 -12.25 -2.78
C LYS A 121 11.87 -13.79 -2.87
N GLY A 122 10.79 -14.42 -3.32
CA GLY A 122 10.65 -15.87 -3.40
C GLY A 122 10.18 -16.53 -2.10
N LEU A 123 9.66 -15.75 -1.17
CA LEU A 123 9.13 -16.23 0.10
C LEU A 123 7.59 -16.29 0.04
N ASN A 124 6.99 -17.03 0.99
CA ASN A 124 5.53 -17.12 1.10
C ASN A 124 5.00 -16.14 2.15
N ILE A 125 3.82 -15.61 1.89
CA ILE A 125 3.14 -14.70 2.82
C ILE A 125 2.72 -15.50 4.08
N GLY A 126 3.06 -14.97 5.25
CA GLY A 126 2.69 -15.57 6.52
C GLY A 126 3.52 -16.78 6.96
N GLU A 127 4.54 -17.13 6.20
CA GLU A 127 5.45 -18.23 6.52
C GLU A 127 6.86 -17.69 6.77
N GLY A 128 7.46 -18.11 7.87
CA GLY A 128 8.81 -17.69 8.23
C GLY A 128 8.90 -16.22 8.62
N GLU A 129 10.09 -15.65 8.49
CA GLU A 129 10.33 -14.25 8.81
C GLU A 129 9.83 -13.34 7.70
N GLN A 130 9.12 -12.28 8.09
CA GLN A 130 8.64 -11.26 7.18
C GLN A 130 9.80 -10.36 6.73
N PHE A 131 10.10 -10.36 5.44
CA PHE A 131 11.18 -9.56 4.87
C PHE A 131 10.92 -8.05 4.98
N ILE A 132 9.76 -7.60 4.53
CA ILE A 132 9.30 -6.21 4.67
C ILE A 132 8.13 -6.18 5.64
N LYS A 133 8.22 -5.34 6.65
CA LYS A 133 7.16 -5.16 7.65
C LYS A 133 6.36 -3.90 7.34
N ALA A 134 5.04 -4.03 7.34
CA ALA A 134 4.13 -2.95 6.97
C ALA A 134 4.34 -1.69 7.83
N ASN A 135 4.41 -1.84 9.15
CA ASN A 135 4.61 -0.71 10.05
C ASN A 135 6.08 -0.28 10.16
N ASP A 136 6.99 -1.22 10.33
CA ASP A 136 8.38 -0.91 10.68
C ASP A 136 9.20 -0.46 9.47
N ASP A 137 8.86 -0.92 8.27
CA ASP A 137 9.61 -0.63 7.06
C ASP A 137 8.85 0.27 6.08
N VAL A 138 7.61 -0.08 5.71
CA VAL A 138 6.85 0.68 4.72
C VAL A 138 6.32 1.99 5.29
N ASN A 139 5.85 1.98 6.52
CA ASN A 139 5.32 3.17 7.22
C ASN A 139 6.38 3.88 8.07
N LYS A 140 7.65 3.54 7.91
CA LYS A 140 8.73 4.08 8.74
C LYS A 140 8.81 5.60 8.68
N SER A 141 8.92 6.23 9.85
CA SER A 141 9.00 7.68 10.02
C SER A 141 7.77 8.44 9.51
N GLN A 142 6.61 7.79 9.40
CA GLN A 142 5.37 8.39 8.92
C GLN A 142 4.27 8.25 9.95
N SER A 143 3.46 9.32 10.11
CA SER A 143 2.21 9.26 10.86
C SER A 143 1.08 8.85 9.93
N SER A 144 0.26 7.87 10.33
CA SER A 144 -0.90 7.44 9.56
C SER A 144 -1.91 8.57 9.32
N ASN A 145 -2.04 9.51 10.26
CA ASN A 145 -2.94 10.64 10.14
C ASN A 145 -2.44 11.70 9.17
N ASP A 146 -1.13 11.86 9.03
CA ASP A 146 -0.52 12.86 8.14
C ASP A 146 -0.30 12.33 6.71
N THR A 147 -0.19 11.02 6.55
CA THR A 147 0.11 10.38 5.27
C THR A 147 -1.02 10.54 4.26
N PHE A 148 -2.28 10.44 4.70
CA PHE A 148 -3.43 10.51 3.80
C PHE A 148 -3.59 11.89 3.14
N PRO A 149 -3.57 13.02 3.86
CA PRO A 149 -3.59 14.34 3.22
C PRO A 149 -2.44 14.54 2.23
N THR A 150 -1.23 14.09 2.56
CA THR A 150 -0.08 14.18 1.67
C THR A 150 -0.29 13.36 0.40
N GLY A 151 -0.80 12.13 0.51
CA GLY A 151 -1.14 11.28 -0.63
C GLY A 151 -2.18 11.94 -1.54
N MET A 152 -3.19 12.60 -0.98
CA MET A 152 -4.18 13.34 -1.76
C MET A 152 -3.57 14.54 -2.50
N HIS A 153 -2.66 15.27 -1.89
CA HIS A 153 -1.95 16.37 -2.56
C HIS A 153 -1.10 15.88 -3.73
N ILE A 154 -0.39 14.77 -3.58
CA ILE A 154 0.38 14.18 -4.67
C ILE A 154 -0.54 13.72 -5.80
N ALA A 155 -1.66 13.08 -5.48
CA ALA A 155 -2.64 12.64 -6.47
C ALA A 155 -3.25 13.81 -7.24
N ALA A 156 -3.63 14.89 -6.55
CA ALA A 156 -4.15 16.10 -7.16
C ALA A 156 -3.10 16.77 -8.07
N TYR A 157 -1.88 16.88 -7.60
CA TYR A 157 -0.75 17.44 -8.39
C TYR A 157 -0.53 16.63 -9.66
N LYS A 158 -0.50 15.30 -9.57
CA LYS A 158 -0.32 14.43 -10.73
C LYS A 158 -1.46 14.60 -11.74
N ALA A 159 -2.70 14.64 -11.29
CA ALA A 159 -3.87 14.84 -12.16
C ALA A 159 -3.77 16.17 -12.92
N VAL A 160 -3.41 17.26 -12.26
CA VAL A 160 -3.19 18.56 -12.88
C VAL A 160 -2.07 18.51 -13.92
N VAL A 161 -0.96 17.87 -13.58
CA VAL A 161 0.20 17.73 -14.46
C VAL A 161 -0.14 16.92 -15.73
N GLU A 162 -0.87 15.82 -15.61
CA GLU A 162 -1.28 15.00 -16.75
C GLU A 162 -2.28 15.71 -17.68
N ILE A 163 -3.14 16.56 -17.14
CA ILE A 163 -4.14 17.30 -17.90
C ILE A 163 -3.55 18.53 -18.60
N THR A 164 -2.62 19.21 -17.96
CA THR A 164 -2.20 20.56 -18.39
C THR A 164 -0.93 20.61 -19.20
N ILE A 165 0.01 19.64 -19.12
CA ILE A 165 1.33 19.92 -19.67
C ILE A 165 2.07 18.70 -20.24
N PRO A 166 2.17 18.56 -21.55
CA PRO A 166 3.25 17.78 -22.17
C PRO A 166 4.62 18.47 -22.01
N GLY A 167 4.90 19.13 -20.94
CA GLY A 167 6.13 19.93 -20.79
C GLY A 167 6.78 19.90 -19.42
N VAL A 168 6.08 19.34 -18.42
CA VAL A 168 6.60 19.30 -17.05
C VAL A 168 7.78 18.32 -16.91
N GLU A 169 7.89 17.32 -17.76
CA GLU A 169 9.08 16.48 -17.81
C GLU A 169 10.36 17.27 -18.14
N LYS A 170 10.23 18.37 -18.89
CA LYS A 170 11.34 19.27 -19.18
C LYS A 170 11.78 20.15 -18.01
N LEU A 171 10.96 20.26 -16.98
CA LEU A 171 11.30 21.03 -15.77
C LEU A 171 11.97 20.18 -14.69
N ARG A 172 12.05 18.87 -14.91
CA ARG A 172 12.76 17.93 -14.02
C ARG A 172 14.23 17.73 -14.41
N ASP A 173 14.57 18.09 -15.61
CA ASP A 173 15.93 18.07 -16.14
C ASP A 173 16.59 19.45 -15.92
#